data_e22e750835cd0d9ad554ac2b17d2e629
#
_entry.id   e22e750835cd0d9ad554ac2b17d2e629
#
_cell.length_a   1.000
_cell.length_b   1.000
_cell.length_c   1.000
_cell.angle_alpha   90.00
_cell.angle_beta   90.00
_cell.angle_gamma   90.00
#
_symmetry.space_group_name_H-M   'P 1'
#
loop_
_entity.id
_entity.type
_entity.pdbx_description
1 polymer ?
#
loop_
_entity_poly.entity_id
_entity_poly.type
_entity_poly.pdbx_seq_one_letter_code
_entity_poly.pdbx_strand_id
1 'polypeptide(L)'
;MIYIVDFGSQVTQLIARRVRESGVYCEIVSSKSLFSLIKKNNTLGIIFSGGPASVHKSNTPSIDKRIYKLDIPILGICYGMQLMIHQLGGKVQMSGKREFGKTAIKSNYKSLLLKGFNKGKKSCDVWMSHGDKVITIPQGFKSIASSGNTKFAAVENEKTNFFGLQFHPEVVHTSNGHRIIQNFIFKACKCKRNWNMKNHL
;
A
#
# COMPACT_ATOMS: atom_id res chain seq x y z
N MET A 1 -15.51 3.29 -6.12
CA MET A 1 -15.27 3.26 -4.66
C MET A 1 -13.88 2.71 -4.38
N ILE A 2 -13.12 3.38 -3.54
CA ILE A 2 -11.88 2.87 -2.95
C ILE A 2 -12.15 2.50 -1.49
N TYR A 3 -11.80 1.30 -1.10
CA TYR A 3 -11.81 0.87 0.30
C TYR A 3 -10.40 0.93 0.89
N ILE A 4 -10.29 1.47 2.10
CA ILE A 4 -9.06 1.48 2.87
C ILE A 4 -9.29 0.59 4.08
N VAL A 5 -8.51 -0.47 4.19
CA VAL A 5 -8.60 -1.41 5.31
C VAL A 5 -7.76 -0.89 6.47
N ASP A 6 -8.39 -0.74 7.64
CA ASP A 6 -7.73 -0.31 8.86
C ASP A 6 -7.11 -1.50 9.59
N PHE A 7 -5.78 -1.51 9.71
CA PHE A 7 -5.01 -2.47 10.50
C PHE A 7 -4.44 -1.87 11.79
N GLY A 8 -5.01 -0.77 12.25
CA GLY A 8 -4.62 -0.14 13.52
C GLY A 8 -3.51 0.90 13.41
N SER A 9 -3.19 1.37 12.22
CA SER A 9 -2.25 2.47 12.04
C SER A 9 -2.84 3.78 12.52
N GLN A 10 -2.03 4.61 13.19
CA GLN A 10 -2.39 5.98 13.55
C GLN A 10 -2.54 6.89 12.33
N VAL A 11 -2.03 6.48 11.17
CA VAL A 11 -2.03 7.28 9.94
C VAL A 11 -3.00 6.77 8.87
N THR A 12 -3.91 5.83 9.20
CA THR A 12 -4.92 5.33 8.27
C THR A 12 -5.84 6.45 7.77
N GLN A 13 -6.26 7.36 8.64
CA GLN A 13 -7.04 8.54 8.27
C GLN A 13 -6.29 9.44 7.27
N LEU A 14 -4.99 9.51 7.36
CA LEU A 14 -4.16 10.30 6.45
C LEU A 14 -4.17 9.72 5.04
N ILE A 15 -4.20 8.38 4.89
CA ILE A 15 -4.38 7.73 3.59
C ILE A 15 -5.72 8.16 2.97
N ALA A 16 -6.80 8.07 3.73
CA ALA A 16 -8.14 8.50 3.28
C ALA A 16 -8.16 9.97 2.88
N ARG A 17 -7.51 10.82 3.65
CA ARG A 17 -7.38 12.24 3.34
C ARG A 17 -6.67 12.46 2.01
N ARG A 18 -5.55 11.78 1.75
CA ARG A 18 -4.80 11.90 0.49
C ARG A 18 -5.62 11.46 -0.72
N VAL A 19 -6.40 10.38 -0.58
CA VAL A 19 -7.30 9.90 -1.63
C VAL A 19 -8.39 10.94 -1.92
N ARG A 20 -9.03 11.47 -0.89
CA ARG A 20 -10.11 12.48 -1.02
C ARG A 20 -9.60 13.81 -1.57
N GLU A 21 -8.44 14.27 -1.13
CA GLU A 21 -7.77 15.47 -1.68
C GLU A 21 -7.49 15.33 -3.19
N SER A 22 -7.32 14.11 -3.67
CA SER A 22 -7.15 13.83 -5.10
C SER A 22 -8.46 13.81 -5.89
N GLY A 23 -9.60 14.02 -5.23
CA GLY A 23 -10.92 14.06 -5.85
C GLY A 23 -11.59 12.71 -6.05
N VAL A 24 -11.23 11.72 -5.24
CA VAL A 24 -11.78 10.36 -5.27
C VAL A 24 -12.40 10.01 -3.92
N TYR A 25 -13.61 9.47 -3.94
CA TYR A 25 -14.27 9.01 -2.72
C TYR A 25 -13.67 7.69 -2.22
N CYS A 26 -13.50 7.59 -0.89
CA CYS A 26 -13.04 6.38 -0.22
C CYS A 26 -13.70 6.22 1.14
N GLU A 27 -13.75 4.98 1.60
CA GLU A 27 -14.21 4.63 2.95
C GLU A 27 -13.17 3.77 3.66
N ILE A 28 -13.02 4.02 4.96
CA ILE A 28 -12.22 3.20 5.86
C ILE A 28 -13.11 2.09 6.40
N VAL A 29 -12.66 0.85 6.27
CA VAL A 29 -13.42 -0.34 6.66
C VAL A 29 -12.57 -1.30 7.48
N SER A 30 -13.20 -2.16 8.26
CA SER A 30 -12.51 -3.23 8.97
C SER A 30 -12.13 -4.36 8.01
N SER A 31 -11.09 -5.11 8.37
CA SER A 31 -10.68 -6.30 7.60
C SER A 31 -11.79 -7.36 7.53
N LYS A 32 -12.60 -7.46 8.57
CA LYS A 32 -13.71 -8.42 8.65
C LYS A 32 -14.87 -8.09 7.73
N SER A 33 -15.16 -6.80 7.50
CA SER A 33 -16.30 -6.37 6.69
C SER A 33 -15.99 -6.24 5.20
N LEU A 34 -14.72 -6.19 4.83
CA LEU A 34 -14.27 -5.86 3.47
C LEU A 34 -14.90 -6.76 2.40
N PHE A 35 -14.83 -8.08 2.56
CA PHE A 35 -15.30 -9.02 1.54
C PHE A 35 -16.79 -8.88 1.25
N SER A 36 -17.62 -8.71 2.28
CA SER A 36 -19.05 -8.49 2.11
C SER A 36 -19.38 -7.15 1.46
N LEU A 37 -18.60 -6.10 1.76
CA LEU A 37 -18.78 -4.77 1.16
C LEU A 37 -18.42 -4.75 -0.32
N ILE A 38 -17.35 -5.44 -0.71
CA ILE A 38 -16.92 -5.57 -2.10
C ILE A 38 -18.01 -6.20 -2.95
N LYS A 39 -18.70 -7.22 -2.43
CA LYS A 39 -19.80 -7.89 -3.13
C LYS A 39 -21.01 -7.00 -3.37
N LYS A 40 -21.24 -6.01 -2.51
CA LYS A 40 -22.40 -5.11 -2.57
C LYS A 40 -22.16 -3.87 -3.42
N ASN A 41 -20.91 -3.45 -3.58
CA ASN A 41 -20.55 -2.17 -4.17
C ASN A 41 -19.57 -2.35 -5.33
N ASN A 42 -19.60 -1.43 -6.27
CA ASN A 42 -18.60 -1.36 -7.34
C ASN A 42 -17.27 -0.86 -6.77
N THR A 43 -16.36 -1.79 -6.48
CA THR A 43 -15.05 -1.52 -5.88
C THR A 43 -13.99 -1.40 -6.97
N LEU A 44 -13.35 -0.25 -7.07
CA LEU A 44 -12.31 0.04 -8.07
C LEU A 44 -10.90 -0.25 -7.56
N GLY A 45 -10.70 -0.25 -6.26
CA GLY A 45 -9.40 -0.52 -5.65
C GLY A 45 -9.48 -0.66 -4.14
N ILE A 46 -8.45 -1.26 -3.57
CA ILE A 46 -8.33 -1.50 -2.13
C ILE A 46 -6.93 -1.07 -1.68
N ILE A 47 -6.87 -0.35 -0.55
CA ILE A 47 -5.61 0.01 0.10
C ILE A 47 -5.57 -0.68 1.46
N PHE A 48 -4.53 -1.47 1.71
CA PHE A 48 -4.24 -2.03 3.02
C PHE A 48 -3.35 -1.07 3.78
N SER A 49 -3.83 -0.54 4.89
CA SER A 49 -3.04 0.37 5.73
C SER A 49 -1.89 -0.35 6.43
N GLY A 50 -1.00 0.42 7.02
CA GLY A 50 -0.03 -0.10 7.98
C GLY A 50 -0.69 -0.51 9.30
N GLY A 51 0.11 -0.96 10.23
CA GLY A 51 -0.31 -1.32 11.58
C GLY A 51 0.83 -1.87 12.40
N PRO A 52 0.65 -1.98 13.73
CA PRO A 52 1.68 -2.44 14.65
C PRO A 52 1.83 -3.97 14.69
N ALA A 53 0.93 -4.69 14.01
CA ALA A 53 0.89 -6.15 14.06
C ALA A 53 2.04 -6.80 13.30
N SER A 54 2.26 -8.09 13.55
CA SER A 54 3.17 -8.94 12.80
C SER A 54 2.41 -10.15 12.26
N VAL A 55 2.68 -10.55 11.03
CA VAL A 55 2.06 -11.73 10.41
C VAL A 55 2.41 -13.04 11.13
N HIS A 56 3.43 -13.02 11.98
CA HIS A 56 3.87 -14.19 12.75
C HIS A 56 3.17 -14.35 14.10
N LYS A 57 2.40 -13.36 14.53
CA LYS A 57 1.66 -13.42 15.80
C LYS A 57 0.25 -13.97 15.57
N SER A 58 -0.24 -14.76 16.54
CA SER A 58 -1.64 -15.16 16.59
C SER A 58 -2.54 -13.94 16.82
N ASN A 59 -3.80 -14.03 16.36
CA ASN A 59 -4.82 -12.96 16.50
C ASN A 59 -4.47 -11.64 15.83
N THR A 60 -3.61 -11.65 14.80
CA THR A 60 -3.34 -10.47 13.99
C THR A 60 -4.45 -10.24 12.96
N PRO A 61 -4.75 -8.99 12.63
CA PRO A 61 -5.70 -8.70 11.57
C PRO A 61 -5.26 -9.32 10.24
N SER A 62 -6.18 -10.02 9.59
CA SER A 62 -5.95 -10.64 8.29
C SER A 62 -7.09 -10.36 7.34
N ILE A 63 -6.92 -10.74 6.08
CA ILE A 63 -7.90 -10.55 5.01
C ILE A 63 -8.42 -11.91 4.54
N ASP A 64 -9.68 -11.97 4.13
CA ASP A 64 -10.23 -13.11 3.41
C ASP A 64 -9.49 -13.25 2.08
N LYS A 65 -8.78 -14.36 1.89
CA LYS A 65 -7.92 -14.58 0.71
C LYS A 65 -8.66 -14.59 -0.62
N ARG A 66 -10.00 -14.77 -0.61
CA ARG A 66 -10.82 -14.72 -1.82
C ARG A 66 -10.76 -13.37 -2.53
N ILE A 67 -10.41 -12.30 -1.81
CA ILE A 67 -10.24 -10.96 -2.37
C ILE A 67 -9.15 -10.93 -3.46
N TYR A 68 -8.09 -11.71 -3.33
CA TYR A 68 -7.00 -11.72 -4.30
C TYR A 68 -7.39 -12.32 -5.68
N LYS A 69 -8.57 -12.93 -5.78
CA LYS A 69 -9.10 -13.52 -7.01
C LYS A 69 -10.17 -12.67 -7.70
N LEU A 70 -10.43 -11.45 -7.20
CA LEU A 70 -11.53 -10.60 -7.67
C LEU A 70 -11.13 -9.58 -8.74
N ASP A 71 -9.91 -9.63 -9.26
CA ASP A 71 -9.38 -8.68 -10.25
C ASP A 71 -9.49 -7.20 -9.83
N ILE A 72 -9.36 -6.93 -8.54
CA ILE A 72 -9.38 -5.58 -7.98
C ILE A 72 -7.95 -5.17 -7.65
N PRO A 73 -7.45 -4.02 -8.12
CA PRO A 73 -6.13 -3.51 -7.75
C PRO A 73 -5.99 -3.32 -6.23
N ILE A 74 -4.84 -3.73 -5.69
CA ILE A 74 -4.55 -3.65 -4.25
C ILE A 74 -3.20 -2.96 -4.03
N LEU A 75 -3.17 -1.98 -3.12
CA LEU A 75 -1.96 -1.35 -2.61
C LEU A 75 -1.81 -1.68 -1.13
N GLY A 76 -0.78 -2.43 -0.77
CA GLY A 76 -0.42 -2.70 0.63
C GLY A 76 0.67 -1.75 1.11
N ILE A 77 0.48 -1.16 2.29
CA ILE A 77 1.43 -0.23 2.91
C ILE A 77 1.93 -0.83 4.22
N CYS A 78 3.25 -0.96 4.38
CA CYS A 78 3.91 -1.45 5.58
C CYS A 78 3.35 -2.83 6.01
N TYR A 79 2.63 -2.93 7.13
CA TYR A 79 1.97 -4.17 7.52
C TYR A 79 1.04 -4.71 6.41
N GLY A 80 0.30 -3.84 5.73
CA GLY A 80 -0.59 -4.24 4.63
C GLY A 80 0.14 -4.92 3.47
N MET A 81 1.34 -4.44 3.13
CA MET A 81 2.21 -5.13 2.16
C MET A 81 2.67 -6.48 2.69
N GLN A 82 3.14 -6.54 3.94
CA GLN A 82 3.63 -7.78 4.55
C GLN A 82 2.54 -8.85 4.61
N LEU A 83 1.31 -8.46 4.98
CA LEU A 83 0.17 -9.36 5.01
C LEU A 83 -0.15 -9.92 3.62
N MET A 84 -0.23 -9.05 2.61
CA MET A 84 -0.49 -9.47 1.23
C MET A 84 0.57 -10.45 0.72
N ILE A 85 1.84 -10.12 0.91
CA ILE A 85 2.96 -10.98 0.50
C ILE A 85 2.92 -12.32 1.22
N HIS A 86 2.68 -12.32 2.53
CA HIS A 86 2.56 -13.54 3.33
C HIS A 86 1.39 -14.42 2.86
N GLN A 87 0.22 -13.85 2.65
CA GLN A 87 -0.98 -14.59 2.21
C GLN A 87 -0.84 -15.13 0.79
N LEU A 88 -0.06 -14.49 -0.07
CA LEU A 88 0.20 -14.93 -1.44
C LEU A 88 1.39 -15.91 -1.58
N GLY A 89 2.00 -16.31 -0.46
CA GLY A 89 3.04 -17.34 -0.43
C GLY A 89 4.48 -16.82 -0.34
N GLY A 90 4.68 -15.52 -0.17
CA GLY A 90 5.98 -14.94 0.13
C GLY A 90 6.38 -15.15 1.59
N LYS A 91 7.54 -14.66 1.97
CA LYS A 91 8.07 -14.78 3.33
C LYS A 91 8.37 -13.42 3.94
N VAL A 92 7.94 -13.24 5.17
CA VAL A 92 8.22 -12.09 6.02
C VAL A 92 9.09 -12.56 7.18
N GLN A 93 10.19 -11.88 7.42
CA GLN A 93 11.11 -12.20 8.52
C GLN A 93 10.92 -11.24 9.67
N MET A 94 10.85 -11.76 10.89
CA MET A 94 10.98 -10.95 12.10
C MET A 94 12.42 -10.42 12.18
N SER A 95 12.56 -9.11 12.29
CA SER A 95 13.87 -8.46 12.43
C SER A 95 14.04 -7.95 13.85
N GLY A 96 15.18 -8.26 14.46
CA GLY A 96 15.57 -7.65 15.73
C GLY A 96 15.98 -6.17 15.58
N LYS A 97 16.19 -5.71 14.36
CA LYS A 97 16.51 -4.29 14.06
C LYS A 97 15.28 -3.65 13.45
N ARG A 98 14.76 -2.65 14.15
CA ARG A 98 13.69 -1.81 13.62
C ARG A 98 14.29 -0.72 12.74
N GLU A 99 13.66 -0.48 11.61
CA GLU A 99 13.98 0.63 10.72
C GLU A 99 12.97 1.74 10.93
N PHE A 100 13.43 2.84 11.52
CA PHE A 100 12.62 4.02 11.77
C PHE A 100 13.27 5.24 11.18
N GLY A 101 12.44 6.07 10.57
CA GLY A 101 12.87 7.38 10.11
C GLY A 101 13.12 7.44 8.62
N LYS A 102 13.86 8.45 8.24
CA LYS A 102 14.17 8.80 6.87
C LYS A 102 15.15 7.81 6.26
N THR A 103 14.76 7.20 5.16
CA THR A 103 15.58 6.19 4.47
C THR A 103 15.62 6.50 2.98
N ALA A 104 16.81 6.46 2.39
CA ALA A 104 16.97 6.60 0.94
C ALA A 104 16.61 5.30 0.23
N ILE A 105 15.76 5.39 -0.79
CA ILE A 105 15.45 4.27 -1.67
C ILE A 105 15.86 4.56 -3.11
N LYS A 106 16.23 3.50 -3.83
CA LYS A 106 16.43 3.53 -5.27
C LYS A 106 15.19 2.95 -5.94
N SER A 107 14.56 3.73 -6.80
CA SER A 107 13.30 3.34 -7.46
C SER A 107 13.50 2.98 -8.92
N ASN A 108 12.66 2.08 -9.42
CA ASN A 108 12.54 1.77 -10.84
C ASN A 108 11.49 2.71 -11.46
N TYR A 109 11.93 3.58 -12.36
CA TYR A 109 11.08 4.56 -13.03
C TYR A 109 10.08 3.98 -14.01
N LYS A 110 10.28 2.76 -14.44
CA LYS A 110 9.36 2.07 -15.35
C LYS A 110 8.12 1.53 -14.65
N SER A 111 8.10 1.55 -13.31
CA SER A 111 6.92 1.15 -12.55
C SER A 111 5.78 2.14 -12.73
N LEU A 112 4.58 1.64 -13.01
CA LEU A 112 3.34 2.43 -13.02
C LEU A 112 3.16 3.17 -11.68
N LEU A 113 3.42 2.50 -10.57
CA LEU A 113 3.22 3.05 -9.23
C LEU A 113 4.19 4.18 -8.91
N LEU A 114 5.46 4.04 -9.30
CA LEU A 114 6.51 5.00 -8.95
C LEU A 114 6.78 6.06 -10.01
N LYS A 115 6.02 6.09 -11.09
CA LYS A 115 6.21 7.05 -12.18
C LYS A 115 6.09 8.49 -11.66
N GLY A 116 7.14 9.28 -11.84
CA GLY A 116 7.20 10.68 -11.42
C GLY A 116 7.43 10.90 -9.92
N PHE A 117 7.51 9.83 -9.12
CA PHE A 117 7.70 9.94 -7.68
C PHE A 117 9.03 10.58 -7.30
N ASN A 118 10.10 10.13 -7.91
CA ASN A 118 11.46 10.59 -7.58
C ASN A 118 11.92 11.83 -8.34
N LYS A 119 11.09 12.40 -9.20
CA LYS A 119 11.38 13.62 -9.97
C LYS A 119 12.73 13.57 -10.73
N GLY A 120 13.08 12.41 -11.29
CA GLY A 120 14.33 12.22 -12.05
C GLY A 120 15.59 12.03 -11.22
N LYS A 121 15.48 11.96 -9.89
CA LYS A 121 16.62 11.69 -8.99
C LYS A 121 16.93 10.18 -8.95
N LYS A 122 18.20 9.84 -8.73
CA LYS A 122 18.64 8.43 -8.59
C LYS A 122 18.11 7.77 -7.32
N SER A 123 17.89 8.54 -6.26
CA SER A 123 17.31 8.09 -5.00
C SER A 123 16.36 9.13 -4.45
N CYS A 124 15.47 8.72 -3.59
CA CYS A 124 14.55 9.60 -2.88
C CYS A 124 14.36 9.12 -1.44
N ASP A 125 14.01 10.06 -0.59
CA ASP A 125 13.82 9.78 0.83
C ASP A 125 12.37 9.43 1.12
N VAL A 126 12.20 8.34 1.87
CA VAL A 126 10.91 7.85 2.33
C VAL A 126 10.92 7.67 3.85
N TRP A 127 9.74 7.60 4.44
CA TRP A 127 9.60 7.31 5.86
C TRP A 127 9.38 5.82 6.09
N MET A 128 10.31 5.18 6.80
CA MET A 128 10.21 3.80 7.26
C MET A 128 9.75 3.75 8.71
N SER A 129 8.91 2.77 9.03
CA SER A 129 8.47 2.49 10.40
C SER A 129 8.09 1.02 10.50
N HIS A 130 9.09 0.15 10.52
CA HIS A 130 8.85 -1.30 10.56
C HIS A 130 9.98 -2.07 11.27
N GLY A 131 9.61 -3.22 11.85
CA GLY A 131 10.55 -4.21 12.36
C GLY A 131 10.69 -5.41 11.45
N ASP A 132 9.56 -5.97 11.04
CA ASP A 132 9.53 -7.10 10.11
C ASP A 132 9.79 -6.63 8.68
N LYS A 133 10.36 -7.51 7.85
CA LYS A 133 10.61 -7.20 6.44
C LYS A 133 10.33 -8.41 5.54
N VAL A 134 9.90 -8.13 4.33
CA VAL A 134 9.74 -9.14 3.28
C VAL A 134 11.13 -9.61 2.83
N ILE A 135 11.33 -10.92 2.80
CA ILE A 135 12.58 -11.56 2.33
C ILE A 135 12.39 -12.38 1.06
N THR A 136 11.18 -12.84 0.78
CA THR A 136 10.85 -13.59 -0.42
C THR A 136 9.51 -13.10 -0.94
N ILE A 137 9.44 -12.77 -2.22
CA ILE A 137 8.22 -12.33 -2.88
C ILE A 137 7.55 -13.50 -3.63
N PRO A 138 6.20 -13.49 -3.74
CA PRO A 138 5.49 -14.51 -4.50
C PRO A 138 5.81 -14.47 -5.98
N GLN A 139 5.52 -15.57 -6.68
CA GLN A 139 5.65 -15.64 -8.14
C GLN A 139 4.82 -14.54 -8.82
N GLY A 140 5.38 -13.89 -9.83
CA GLY A 140 4.76 -12.81 -10.57
C GLY A 140 5.05 -11.41 -10.00
N PHE A 141 5.54 -11.32 -8.77
CA PHE A 141 6.00 -10.07 -8.18
C PHE A 141 7.44 -9.76 -8.57
N LYS A 142 7.77 -8.48 -8.61
CA LYS A 142 9.14 -7.98 -8.77
C LYS A 142 9.42 -6.82 -7.82
N SER A 143 10.68 -6.63 -7.44
CA SER A 143 11.11 -5.45 -6.70
C SER A 143 11.15 -4.24 -7.64
N ILE A 144 10.48 -3.15 -7.23
CA ILE A 144 10.50 -1.88 -7.96
C ILE A 144 11.25 -0.78 -7.21
N ALA A 145 11.59 -1.02 -5.96
CA ALA A 145 12.47 -0.16 -5.18
C ALA A 145 13.18 -0.95 -4.09
N SER A 146 14.37 -0.50 -3.74
CA SER A 146 15.20 -1.09 -2.68
C SER A 146 15.83 -0.01 -1.80
N SER A 147 16.14 -0.37 -0.56
CA SER A 147 16.97 0.42 0.35
C SER A 147 18.22 -0.34 0.73
N GLY A 148 19.11 0.28 1.53
CA GLY A 148 20.29 -0.40 2.05
C GLY A 148 19.95 -1.61 2.94
N ASN A 149 18.79 -1.60 3.58
CA ASN A 149 18.34 -2.62 4.54
C ASN A 149 17.31 -3.59 3.97
N THR A 150 16.65 -3.28 2.87
CA THR A 150 15.69 -4.18 2.24
C THR A 150 15.76 -4.14 0.71
N LYS A 151 15.80 -5.31 0.13
CA LYS A 151 15.68 -5.51 -1.31
C LYS A 151 14.28 -5.19 -1.83
N PHE A 152 13.26 -5.23 -0.96
CA PHE A 152 11.86 -5.10 -1.29
C PHE A 152 11.22 -3.89 -0.57
N ALA A 153 11.76 -2.70 -0.80
CA ALA A 153 11.15 -1.46 -0.31
C ALA A 153 9.82 -1.17 -1.01
N ALA A 154 9.70 -1.58 -2.27
CA ALA A 154 8.45 -1.60 -3.01
C ALA A 154 8.44 -2.77 -4.00
N VAL A 155 7.27 -3.36 -4.18
CA VAL A 155 7.06 -4.51 -5.06
C VAL A 155 5.80 -4.33 -5.90
N GLU A 156 5.74 -4.98 -7.05
CA GLU A 156 4.53 -5.01 -7.86
C GLU A 156 4.35 -6.35 -8.58
N ASN A 157 3.09 -6.69 -8.84
CA ASN A 157 2.68 -7.68 -9.81
C ASN A 157 1.85 -6.96 -10.88
N GLU A 158 2.44 -6.69 -12.03
CA GLU A 158 1.78 -5.97 -13.13
C GLU A 158 0.54 -6.69 -13.65
N LYS A 159 0.55 -8.01 -13.65
CA LYS A 159 -0.55 -8.82 -14.19
C LYS A 159 -1.83 -8.70 -13.35
N THR A 160 -1.68 -8.61 -12.03
CA THR A 160 -2.81 -8.52 -11.09
C THR A 160 -3.09 -7.11 -10.61
N ASN A 161 -2.21 -6.15 -10.87
CA ASN A 161 -2.23 -4.81 -10.28
C ASN A 161 -2.18 -4.84 -8.73
N PHE A 162 -1.35 -5.72 -8.19
CA PHE A 162 -1.03 -5.75 -6.77
C PHE A 162 0.30 -5.04 -6.53
N PHE A 163 0.30 -4.12 -5.57
CA PHE A 163 1.45 -3.29 -5.23
C PHE A 163 1.70 -3.32 -3.73
N GLY A 164 2.96 -3.26 -3.33
CA GLY A 164 3.34 -3.19 -1.93
C GLY A 164 4.42 -2.15 -1.71
N LEU A 165 4.30 -1.40 -0.60
CA LEU A 165 5.28 -0.43 -0.14
C LEU A 165 5.63 -0.76 1.31
N GLN A 166 6.93 -0.87 1.62
CA GLN A 166 7.38 -0.98 3.01
C GLN A 166 7.31 0.36 3.73
N PHE A 167 7.43 1.46 3.00
CA PHE A 167 7.39 2.81 3.52
C PHE A 167 5.98 3.41 3.45
N HIS A 168 5.80 4.52 4.14
CA HIS A 168 4.54 5.25 4.23
C HIS A 168 4.49 6.42 3.24
N PRO A 169 3.73 6.32 2.13
CA PRO A 169 3.61 7.41 1.16
C PRO A 169 2.71 8.54 1.65
N GLU A 170 1.84 8.28 2.63
CA GLU A 170 0.83 9.21 3.15
C GLU A 170 1.41 10.30 4.05
N VAL A 171 2.56 10.05 4.68
CA VAL A 171 3.15 10.97 5.64
C VAL A 171 4.00 12.06 4.95
N VAL A 172 4.08 13.23 5.56
CA VAL A 172 4.82 14.39 5.01
C VAL A 172 6.33 14.13 4.87
N HIS A 173 6.87 13.20 5.65
CA HIS A 173 8.29 12.83 5.63
C HIS A 173 8.68 12.00 4.40
N THR A 174 7.70 11.44 3.68
CA THR A 174 7.94 10.84 2.37
C THR A 174 7.73 11.91 1.31
N SER A 175 8.85 12.40 0.78
CA SER A 175 8.82 13.45 -0.23
C SER A 175 8.07 12.99 -1.48
N ASN A 176 7.09 13.78 -1.94
CA ASN A 176 6.27 13.49 -3.12
C ASN A 176 5.46 12.16 -3.04
N GLY A 177 5.19 11.67 -1.83
CA GLY A 177 4.46 10.40 -1.63
C GLY A 177 3.03 10.41 -2.18
N HIS A 178 2.40 11.59 -2.25
CA HIS A 178 1.07 11.75 -2.85
C HIS A 178 1.03 11.27 -4.31
N ARG A 179 2.14 11.36 -5.05
CA ARG A 179 2.23 10.89 -6.43
C ARG A 179 2.02 9.37 -6.53
N ILE A 180 2.53 8.61 -5.57
CA ILE A 180 2.34 7.16 -5.51
C ILE A 180 0.86 6.83 -5.34
N ILE A 181 0.18 7.49 -4.41
CA ILE A 181 -1.25 7.29 -4.15
C ILE A 181 -2.06 7.67 -5.40
N GLN A 182 -1.75 8.80 -6.04
CA GLN A 182 -2.39 9.21 -7.28
C GLN A 182 -2.17 8.21 -8.42
N ASN A 183 -0.96 7.71 -8.59
CA ASN A 183 -0.68 6.68 -9.59
C ASN A 183 -1.52 5.43 -9.36
N PHE A 184 -1.66 5.00 -8.12
CA PHE A 184 -2.51 3.85 -7.79
C PHE A 184 -3.97 4.11 -8.13
N ILE A 185 -4.57 5.19 -7.61
CA ILE A 185 -6.01 5.42 -7.80
C ILE A 185 -6.38 5.79 -9.23
N PHE A 186 -5.54 6.51 -9.96
CA PHE A 186 -5.87 6.95 -11.33
C PHE A 186 -5.37 5.98 -12.41
N LYS A 187 -4.18 5.40 -12.25
CA LYS A 187 -3.58 4.54 -13.29
C LYS A 187 -3.90 3.06 -13.09
N ALA A 188 -3.85 2.57 -11.88
CA ALA A 188 -4.19 1.17 -11.59
C ALA A 188 -5.70 0.97 -11.41
N CYS A 189 -6.34 1.76 -10.57
CA CYS A 189 -7.78 1.65 -10.27
C CYS A 189 -8.66 2.36 -11.30
N LYS A 190 -8.08 3.22 -12.14
CA LYS A 190 -8.79 3.98 -13.18
C LYS A 190 -9.95 4.82 -12.64
N CYS A 191 -9.81 5.35 -11.43
CA CYS A 191 -10.77 6.25 -10.83
C CYS A 191 -10.88 7.55 -11.61
N LYS A 192 -12.06 8.17 -11.57
CA LYS A 192 -12.30 9.52 -12.10
C LYS A 192 -12.36 10.52 -10.95
N ARG A 193 -11.96 11.77 -11.20
CA ARG A 193 -12.07 12.87 -10.23
C ARG A 193 -13.52 13.38 -10.23
N ASN A 194 -14.38 12.69 -9.49
CA ASN A 194 -15.81 12.99 -9.43
C ASN A 194 -16.32 13.27 -8.01
N TRP A 195 -15.41 13.44 -7.05
CA TRP A 195 -15.76 13.72 -5.66
C TRP A 195 -15.18 15.07 -5.23
N ASN A 196 -16.00 15.84 -4.48
CA ASN A 196 -15.62 17.13 -3.91
C ASN A 196 -16.17 17.21 -2.48
N MET A 197 -15.33 17.64 -1.53
CA MET A 197 -15.72 17.81 -0.11
C MET A 197 -16.94 18.74 0.06
N LYS A 198 -17.14 19.73 -0.82
CA LYS A 198 -18.24 20.68 -0.74
C LYS A 198 -19.63 20.08 -1.01
N ASN A 199 -19.69 18.89 -1.59
CA ASN A 199 -20.97 18.25 -1.98
C ASN A 199 -21.48 17.24 -0.93
N HIS A 200 -20.83 17.15 0.24
CA HIS A 200 -21.14 16.15 1.26
C HIS A 200 -21.28 16.74 2.68
N LEU A 201 -21.59 18.06 2.78
CA LEU A 201 -22.01 18.71 4.04
C LEU A 201 -23.53 18.81 4.08
#